data_7a0cee5b37e05a811733518535745f68
#
_entry.id   7a0cee5b37e05a811733518535745f68
#
_cell.length_a   1.000
_cell.length_b   1.000
_cell.length_c   1.000
_cell.angle_alpha   90.00
_cell.angle_beta   90.00
_cell.angle_gamma   90.00
#
_symmetry.space_group_name_H-M   'P 1'
#
loop_
_entity.id
_entity.type
_entity.pdbx_description
1 polymer ?
#
loop_
_entity_poly.entity_id
_entity_poly.type
_entity_poly.pdbx_seq_one_letter_code
_entity_poly.pdbx_strand_id
1 'polypeptide(L)'
;MIPDPYSFTFEPLFIALGAVAAVAYARAARRADVPWWRIAAFAAGIALVVGALNSPLETIAAHYLLLVHLLQNVMIADWAPPLLLIGLTPAMRAALARRGGRAFAFVTRPQVALPIWLVGWYAIHLAAFYDAALRNAWLLNLEHLALIAIGLVFWWPVVSDTPHALSAPVRIAYLGAGFALS
;
A
#
# COMPACT_ATOMS: atom_id res chain seq x y z
N MET A 1 13.64 22.29 -16.44
CA MET A 1 12.43 22.46 -17.28
C MET A 1 11.33 21.63 -16.65
N ILE A 2 10.17 22.20 -16.37
CA ILE A 2 9.03 21.43 -15.80
C ILE A 2 8.46 20.58 -16.94
N PRO A 3 8.23 19.27 -16.74
CA PRO A 3 7.69 18.39 -17.77
C PRO A 3 6.24 18.76 -18.11
N ASP A 4 5.75 18.33 -19.29
CA ASP A 4 4.33 18.49 -19.66
C ASP A 4 3.44 17.75 -18.63
N PRO A 5 2.36 18.37 -18.10
CA PRO A 5 1.52 17.72 -17.06
C PRO A 5 0.86 16.41 -17.51
N TYR A 6 0.69 16.22 -18.82
CA TYR A 6 0.13 14.99 -19.38
C TYR A 6 1.19 13.96 -19.79
N SER A 7 2.48 14.23 -19.52
CA SER A 7 3.55 13.25 -19.76
C SER A 7 3.45 12.08 -18.80
N PHE A 8 3.72 10.88 -19.31
CA PHE A 8 3.85 9.69 -18.48
C PHE A 8 5.22 9.64 -17.84
N THR A 9 5.25 9.26 -16.58
CA THR A 9 6.47 8.89 -15.87
C THR A 9 6.80 7.42 -16.11
N PHE A 10 8.04 7.06 -15.88
CA PHE A 10 8.49 5.68 -15.96
C PHE A 10 9.25 5.32 -14.69
N GLU A 11 8.56 4.64 -13.77
CA GLU A 11 9.11 4.16 -12.51
C GLU A 11 9.31 2.64 -12.55
N PRO A 12 10.47 2.16 -13.06
CA PRO A 12 10.71 0.75 -13.32
C PRO A 12 10.64 -0.11 -12.06
N LEU A 13 10.95 0.46 -10.90
CA LEU A 13 10.87 -0.22 -9.60
C LEU A 13 9.45 -0.74 -9.34
N PHE A 14 8.43 0.11 -9.48
CA PHE A 14 7.04 -0.25 -9.17
C PHE A 14 6.43 -1.14 -10.25
N ILE A 15 6.85 -1.00 -11.51
CA ILE A 15 6.48 -1.93 -12.58
C ILE A 15 7.03 -3.33 -12.26
N ALA A 16 8.32 -3.42 -11.90
CA ALA A 16 8.95 -4.68 -11.56
C ALA A 16 8.33 -5.33 -10.32
N LEU A 17 8.08 -4.57 -9.26
CA LEU A 17 7.41 -5.06 -8.05
C LEU A 17 5.99 -5.54 -8.35
N GLY A 18 5.23 -4.80 -9.14
CA GLY A 18 3.90 -5.18 -9.60
C GLY A 18 3.92 -6.48 -10.41
N ALA A 19 4.86 -6.62 -11.34
CA ALA A 19 5.05 -7.84 -12.14
C ALA A 19 5.44 -9.04 -11.26
N VAL A 20 6.36 -8.88 -10.32
CA VAL A 20 6.76 -9.93 -9.37
C VAL A 20 5.56 -10.34 -8.51
N ALA A 21 4.81 -9.38 -7.98
CA ALA A 21 3.62 -9.65 -7.18
C ALA A 21 2.55 -10.40 -8.01
N ALA A 22 2.30 -9.98 -9.25
CA ALA A 22 1.36 -10.63 -10.15
C ALA A 22 1.75 -12.08 -10.47
N VAL A 23 3.03 -12.33 -10.77
CA VAL A 23 3.55 -13.67 -11.05
C VAL A 23 3.47 -14.56 -9.80
N ALA A 24 3.86 -14.04 -8.63
CA ALA A 24 3.78 -14.76 -7.37
C ALA A 24 2.33 -15.13 -7.03
N TYR A 25 1.41 -14.17 -7.20
CA TYR A 25 -0.02 -14.39 -7.02
C TYR A 25 -0.57 -15.44 -7.99
N ALA A 26 -0.28 -15.31 -9.28
CA ALA A 26 -0.74 -16.26 -10.30
C ALA A 26 -0.26 -17.69 -10.02
N ARG A 27 1.00 -17.85 -9.56
CA ARG A 27 1.53 -19.16 -9.15
C ARG A 27 0.80 -19.75 -7.94
N ALA A 28 0.48 -18.90 -6.96
CA ALA A 28 -0.28 -19.31 -5.77
C ALA A 28 -1.73 -19.64 -6.13
N ALA A 29 -2.36 -18.82 -7.00
CA ALA A 29 -3.74 -19.00 -7.45
C ALA A 29 -3.95 -20.30 -8.25
N ARG A 30 -2.96 -20.70 -9.06
CA ARG A 30 -3.02 -21.99 -9.81
C ARG A 30 -3.06 -23.23 -8.89
N ARG A 31 -2.68 -23.08 -7.63
CA ARG A 31 -2.63 -24.16 -6.63
C ARG A 31 -3.79 -24.10 -5.63
N ALA A 32 -4.70 -23.16 -5.82
CA ALA A 32 -5.82 -22.90 -4.94
C ALA A 32 -7.06 -22.56 -5.79
N ASP A 33 -8.24 -22.94 -5.32
CA ASP A 33 -9.49 -22.50 -5.93
C ASP A 33 -9.76 -21.04 -5.49
N VAL A 34 -9.37 -20.09 -6.36
CA VAL A 34 -9.47 -18.66 -6.09
C VAL A 34 -10.65 -18.08 -6.85
N PRO A 35 -11.68 -17.56 -6.16
CA PRO A 35 -12.80 -16.90 -6.82
C PRO A 35 -12.32 -15.71 -7.68
N TRP A 36 -12.94 -15.52 -8.83
CA TRP A 36 -12.58 -14.48 -9.81
C TRP A 36 -12.51 -13.06 -9.23
N TRP A 37 -13.41 -12.74 -8.30
CA TRP A 37 -13.45 -11.42 -7.67
C TRP A 37 -12.20 -11.10 -6.81
N ARG A 38 -11.55 -12.14 -6.23
CA ARG A 38 -10.27 -11.98 -5.53
C ARG A 38 -9.16 -11.69 -6.50
N ILE A 39 -9.17 -12.36 -7.65
CA ILE A 39 -8.21 -12.10 -8.74
C ILE A 39 -8.37 -10.66 -9.23
N ALA A 40 -9.62 -10.22 -9.44
CA ALA A 40 -9.93 -8.86 -9.84
C ALA A 40 -9.49 -7.83 -8.79
N ALA A 41 -9.74 -8.09 -7.50
CA ALA A 41 -9.32 -7.20 -6.41
C ALA A 41 -7.79 -7.08 -6.35
N PHE A 42 -7.06 -8.20 -6.45
CA PHE A 42 -5.59 -8.18 -6.45
C PHE A 42 -5.02 -7.43 -7.66
N ALA A 43 -5.58 -7.69 -8.84
CA ALA A 43 -5.20 -6.99 -10.07
C ALA A 43 -5.49 -5.48 -9.99
N ALA A 44 -6.63 -5.09 -9.42
CA ALA A 44 -6.98 -3.69 -9.20
C ALA A 44 -6.00 -3.01 -8.22
N GLY A 45 -5.59 -3.69 -7.15
CA GLY A 45 -4.56 -3.19 -6.22
C GLY A 45 -3.22 -2.94 -6.91
N ILE A 46 -2.75 -3.89 -7.75
CA ILE A 46 -1.54 -3.68 -8.56
C ILE A 46 -1.73 -2.52 -9.54
N ALA A 47 -2.87 -2.47 -10.25
CA ALA A 47 -3.15 -1.43 -11.23
C ALA A 47 -3.18 -0.04 -10.60
N LEU A 48 -3.71 0.09 -9.36
CA LEU A 48 -3.67 1.35 -8.62
C LEU A 48 -2.24 1.78 -8.32
N VAL A 49 -1.38 0.91 -7.78
CA VAL A 49 0.01 1.25 -7.48
C VAL A 49 0.78 1.62 -8.75
N VAL A 50 0.75 0.74 -9.75
CA VAL A 50 1.51 0.95 -10.99
C VAL A 50 0.96 2.16 -11.75
N GLY A 51 -0.36 2.30 -11.83
CA GLY A 51 -1.00 3.41 -12.53
C GLY A 51 -0.78 4.75 -11.83
N ALA A 52 -0.86 4.81 -10.51
CA ALA A 52 -0.60 6.04 -9.76
C ALA A 52 0.83 6.56 -9.98
N LEU A 53 1.82 5.65 -10.06
CA LEU A 53 3.24 5.98 -10.11
C LEU A 53 3.83 5.99 -11.53
N ASN A 54 3.06 5.60 -12.57
CA ASN A 54 3.54 5.53 -13.95
C ASN A 54 2.57 6.21 -14.96
N SER A 55 1.85 7.21 -14.52
CA SER A 55 0.89 7.94 -15.36
C SER A 55 1.09 9.45 -15.21
N PRO A 56 0.37 10.28 -15.97
CA PRO A 56 0.36 11.73 -15.76
C PRO A 56 0.03 12.16 -14.33
N LEU A 57 -0.61 11.29 -13.52
CA LEU A 57 -0.87 11.56 -12.11
C LEU A 57 0.44 11.84 -11.35
N GLU A 58 1.48 11.01 -11.55
CA GLU A 58 2.82 11.20 -10.96
C GLU A 58 3.44 12.53 -11.38
N THR A 59 3.38 12.85 -12.69
CA THR A 59 3.91 14.13 -13.20
C THR A 59 3.21 15.32 -12.55
N ILE A 60 1.89 15.28 -12.43
CA ILE A 60 1.11 16.36 -11.81
C ILE A 60 1.40 16.41 -10.30
N ALA A 61 1.48 15.28 -9.63
CA ALA A 61 1.77 15.17 -8.20
C ALA A 61 3.15 15.75 -7.86
N ALA A 62 4.17 15.38 -8.62
CA ALA A 62 5.55 15.78 -8.35
C ALA A 62 5.86 17.26 -8.74
N HIS A 63 5.14 17.84 -9.69
CA HIS A 63 5.55 19.12 -10.28
C HIS A 63 4.49 20.23 -10.27
N TYR A 64 3.22 19.90 -10.04
CA TYR A 64 2.14 20.87 -10.25
C TYR A 64 1.22 21.07 -9.06
N LEU A 65 0.69 19.99 -8.45
CA LEU A 65 -0.40 20.09 -7.48
C LEU A 65 -0.18 19.16 -6.27
N LEU A 66 0.07 19.76 -5.11
CA LEU A 66 0.16 19.06 -3.84
C LEU A 66 -1.09 18.20 -3.56
N LEU A 67 -2.29 18.69 -3.92
CA LEU A 67 -3.53 17.91 -3.74
C LEU A 67 -3.50 16.59 -4.51
N VAL A 68 -2.90 16.58 -5.70
CA VAL A 68 -2.76 15.36 -6.51
C VAL A 68 -1.72 14.42 -5.90
N HIS A 69 -0.63 14.96 -5.33
CA HIS A 69 0.34 14.18 -4.56
C HIS A 69 -0.32 13.51 -3.33
N LEU A 70 -1.12 14.26 -2.57
CA LEU A 70 -1.87 13.69 -1.44
C LEU A 70 -2.87 12.62 -1.88
N LEU A 71 -3.60 12.85 -2.99
CA LEU A 71 -4.49 11.83 -3.56
C LEU A 71 -3.72 10.57 -3.96
N GLN A 72 -2.56 10.72 -4.58
CA GLN A 72 -1.69 9.61 -4.95
C GLN A 72 -1.25 8.81 -3.72
N ASN A 73 -0.84 9.51 -2.65
CA ASN A 73 -0.48 8.88 -1.39
C ASN A 73 -1.64 8.05 -0.80
N VAL A 74 -2.87 8.58 -0.85
CA VAL A 74 -4.08 7.84 -0.45
C VAL A 74 -4.31 6.62 -1.37
N MET A 75 -4.12 6.75 -2.67
CA MET A 75 -4.29 5.61 -3.61
C MET A 75 -3.35 4.45 -3.28
N ILE A 76 -2.07 4.74 -3.00
CA ILE A 76 -1.06 3.70 -2.76
C ILE A 76 -1.02 3.19 -1.32
N ALA A 77 -1.46 3.99 -0.34
CA ALA A 77 -1.42 3.63 1.08
C ALA A 77 -2.78 3.13 1.62
N ASP A 78 -3.91 3.66 1.11
CA ASP A 78 -5.24 3.36 1.64
C ASP A 78 -6.12 2.53 0.71
N TRP A 79 -6.03 2.70 -0.60
CA TRP A 79 -6.90 1.99 -1.53
C TRP A 79 -6.28 0.71 -2.09
N ALA A 80 -5.01 0.76 -2.48
CA ALA A 80 -4.33 -0.42 -3.03
C ALA A 80 -4.10 -1.54 -2.00
N PRO A 81 -3.62 -1.27 -0.76
CA PRO A 81 -3.36 -2.32 0.23
C PRO A 81 -4.58 -3.18 0.57
N PRO A 82 -5.77 -2.66 0.89
CA PRO A 82 -6.92 -3.51 1.17
C PRO A 82 -7.32 -4.35 -0.05
N LEU A 83 -7.23 -3.83 -1.26
CA LEU A 83 -7.51 -4.59 -2.48
C LEU A 83 -6.54 -5.74 -2.67
N LEU A 84 -5.23 -5.51 -2.47
CA LEU A 84 -4.21 -6.54 -2.50
C LEU A 84 -4.49 -7.62 -1.44
N LEU A 85 -4.81 -7.23 -0.20
CA LEU A 85 -5.06 -8.15 0.90
C LEU A 85 -6.37 -8.93 0.75
N ILE A 86 -7.45 -8.29 0.30
CA ILE A 86 -8.74 -8.93 0.00
C ILE A 86 -8.59 -9.92 -1.16
N GLY A 87 -7.75 -9.60 -2.14
CA GLY A 87 -7.44 -10.50 -3.25
C GLY A 87 -6.78 -11.80 -2.81
N LEU A 88 -6.02 -11.81 -1.70
CA LEU A 88 -5.46 -13.02 -1.14
C LEU A 88 -6.55 -13.89 -0.48
N THR A 89 -6.51 -15.21 -0.69
CA THR A 89 -7.36 -16.13 0.07
C THR A 89 -6.96 -16.18 1.55
N PRO A 90 -7.84 -16.64 2.47
CA PRO A 90 -7.45 -16.84 3.87
C PRO A 90 -6.23 -17.75 4.03
N ALA A 91 -6.12 -18.79 3.21
CA ALA A 91 -4.98 -19.70 3.21
C ALA A 91 -3.67 -19.02 2.79
N MET A 92 -3.71 -18.13 1.78
CA MET A 92 -2.55 -17.34 1.35
C MET A 92 -2.11 -16.38 2.44
N ARG A 93 -3.05 -15.64 3.07
CA ARG A 93 -2.74 -14.75 4.20
C ARG A 93 -2.13 -15.53 5.38
N ALA A 94 -2.70 -16.66 5.74
CA ALA A 94 -2.14 -17.53 6.79
C ALA A 94 -0.72 -18.03 6.44
N ALA A 95 -0.45 -18.34 5.18
CA ALA A 95 0.88 -18.73 4.73
C ALA A 95 1.90 -17.58 4.82
N LEU A 96 1.50 -16.35 4.48
CA LEU A 96 2.32 -15.16 4.64
C LEU A 96 2.62 -14.90 6.12
N ALA A 97 1.61 -14.95 6.99
CA ALA A 97 1.77 -14.77 8.42
C ALA A 97 2.75 -15.79 9.04
N ARG A 98 2.64 -17.07 8.65
CA ARG A 98 3.59 -18.10 9.10
C ARG A 98 5.03 -17.83 8.64
N ARG A 99 5.22 -17.43 7.37
CA ARG A 99 6.55 -17.11 6.81
C ARG A 99 7.18 -15.90 7.47
N GLY A 100 6.37 -14.89 7.77
CA GLY A 100 6.83 -13.68 8.44
C GLY A 100 7.15 -13.86 9.93
N GLY A 101 6.68 -14.96 10.53
CA GLY A 101 7.02 -15.37 11.89
C GLY A 101 6.70 -14.33 12.96
N ARG A 102 7.56 -14.24 13.99
CA ARG A 102 7.33 -13.37 15.15
C ARG A 102 7.38 -11.88 14.81
N ALA A 103 8.25 -11.47 13.90
CA ALA A 103 8.38 -10.08 13.50
C ALA A 103 7.09 -9.60 12.81
N PHE A 104 6.58 -10.37 11.86
CA PHE A 104 5.33 -10.07 11.18
C PHE A 104 4.15 -10.05 12.16
N ALA A 105 4.05 -11.03 13.04
CA ALA A 105 3.03 -11.09 14.08
C ALA A 105 3.10 -9.89 15.03
N PHE A 106 4.28 -9.35 15.29
CA PHE A 106 4.45 -8.16 16.12
C PHE A 106 3.98 -6.90 15.40
N VAL A 107 4.46 -6.62 14.17
CA VAL A 107 4.14 -5.39 13.46
C VAL A 107 2.67 -5.32 13.01
N THR A 108 2.01 -6.47 12.81
CA THR A 108 0.58 -6.53 12.45
C THR A 108 -0.37 -6.58 13.66
N ARG A 109 0.14 -6.43 14.91
CA ARG A 109 -0.74 -6.19 16.07
C ARG A 109 -1.40 -4.84 15.92
N PRO A 110 -2.71 -4.69 16.16
CA PRO A 110 -3.40 -3.40 16.02
C PRO A 110 -2.74 -2.27 16.81
N GLN A 111 -2.28 -2.58 18.04
CA GLN A 111 -1.60 -1.63 18.93
C GLN A 111 -0.21 -1.21 18.43
N VAL A 112 0.36 -1.92 17.46
CA VAL A 112 1.65 -1.61 16.82
C VAL A 112 1.43 -1.06 15.42
N ALA A 113 0.52 -1.66 14.66
CA ALA A 113 0.20 -1.28 13.28
C ALA A 113 -0.36 0.15 13.19
N LEU A 114 -1.26 0.54 14.13
CA LEU A 114 -1.81 1.90 14.16
C LEU A 114 -0.74 2.97 14.44
N PRO A 115 0.11 2.87 15.48
CA PRO A 115 1.24 3.79 15.64
C PRO A 115 2.21 3.81 14.45
N ILE A 116 2.53 2.66 13.84
CA ILE A 116 3.38 2.61 12.64
C ILE A 116 2.74 3.43 11.51
N TRP A 117 1.44 3.26 11.30
CA TRP A 117 0.67 4.03 10.32
C TRP A 117 0.76 5.53 10.60
N LEU A 118 0.39 5.96 11.80
CA LEU A 118 0.37 7.38 12.17
C LEU A 118 1.76 8.02 12.10
N VAL A 119 2.76 7.38 12.72
CA VAL A 119 4.14 7.91 12.70
C VAL A 119 4.69 7.96 11.27
N GLY A 120 4.46 6.91 10.48
CA GLY A 120 4.90 6.88 9.09
C GLY A 120 4.19 7.95 8.26
N TRP A 121 2.87 8.08 8.39
CA TRP A 121 2.07 9.09 7.70
C TRP A 121 2.57 10.51 8.00
N TYR A 122 2.70 10.87 9.28
CA TYR A 122 3.20 12.20 9.64
C TYR A 122 4.67 12.43 9.25
N ALA A 123 5.53 11.40 9.37
CA ALA A 123 6.94 11.55 9.06
C ALA A 123 7.19 11.92 7.60
N ILE A 124 6.49 11.26 6.66
CA ILE A 124 6.63 11.55 5.23
C ILE A 124 5.99 12.89 4.82
N HIS A 125 5.01 13.39 5.58
CA HIS A 125 4.38 14.69 5.33
C HIS A 125 5.08 15.85 6.05
N LEU A 126 6.20 15.62 6.75
CA LEU A 126 7.04 16.71 7.22
C LEU A 126 7.61 17.50 6.03
N ALA A 127 7.46 18.82 6.05
CA ALA A 127 7.88 19.70 4.95
C ALA A 127 9.33 19.46 4.51
N ALA A 128 10.25 19.26 5.47
CA ALA A 128 11.65 18.99 5.16
C ALA A 128 11.87 17.66 4.39
N PHE A 129 11.09 16.62 4.73
CA PHE A 129 11.16 15.33 4.04
C PHE A 129 10.53 15.42 2.66
N TYR A 130 9.33 15.99 2.57
CA TYR A 130 8.60 16.21 1.33
C TYR A 130 9.44 17.01 0.30
N ASP A 131 9.99 18.15 0.73
CA ASP A 131 10.85 18.96 -0.12
C ASP A 131 12.14 18.25 -0.58
N ALA A 132 12.67 17.36 0.26
CA ALA A 132 13.83 16.54 -0.10
C ALA A 132 13.44 15.43 -1.09
N ALA A 133 12.29 14.80 -0.91
CA ALA A 133 11.77 13.76 -1.78
C ALA A 133 11.52 14.30 -3.20
N LEU A 134 10.90 15.47 -3.34
CA LEU A 134 10.68 16.09 -4.65
C LEU A 134 11.98 16.43 -5.41
N ARG A 135 13.10 16.59 -4.69
CA ARG A 135 14.41 16.86 -5.29
C ARG A 135 15.25 15.63 -5.55
N ASN A 136 14.83 14.47 -5.05
CA ASN A 136 15.60 13.22 -5.12
C ASN A 136 14.69 12.04 -5.41
N ALA A 137 14.75 11.53 -6.65
CA ALA A 137 13.92 10.41 -7.09
C ALA A 137 14.06 9.14 -6.22
N TRP A 138 15.25 8.87 -5.66
CA TRP A 138 15.42 7.74 -4.74
C TRP A 138 14.66 7.92 -3.44
N LEU A 139 14.63 9.15 -2.92
CA LEU A 139 13.90 9.46 -1.69
C LEU A 139 12.39 9.44 -1.94
N LEU A 140 11.94 9.91 -3.10
CA LEU A 140 10.54 9.82 -3.52
C LEU A 140 10.10 8.35 -3.69
N ASN A 141 10.92 7.52 -4.31
CA ASN A 141 10.66 6.08 -4.42
C ASN A 141 10.64 5.38 -3.05
N LEU A 142 11.49 5.80 -2.12
CA LEU A 142 11.49 5.29 -0.75
C LEU A 142 10.20 5.70 0.00
N GLU A 143 9.74 6.92 -0.18
CA GLU A 143 8.45 7.42 0.33
C GLU A 143 7.30 6.53 -0.14
N HIS A 144 7.17 6.32 -1.46
CA HIS A 144 6.12 5.48 -2.03
C HIS A 144 6.19 4.03 -1.53
N LEU A 145 7.39 3.45 -1.44
CA LEU A 145 7.58 2.11 -0.85
C LEU A 145 7.15 2.06 0.63
N ALA A 146 7.51 3.08 1.40
CA ALA A 146 7.13 3.18 2.80
C ALA A 146 5.62 3.29 2.96
N LEU A 147 4.95 4.13 2.15
CA LEU A 147 3.49 4.27 2.14
C LEU A 147 2.78 2.94 1.85
N ILE A 148 3.20 2.22 0.81
CA ILE A 148 2.65 0.91 0.48
C ILE A 148 2.86 -0.08 1.65
N ALA A 149 4.07 -0.08 2.24
CA ALA A 149 4.40 -1.00 3.33
C ALA A 149 3.60 -0.71 4.60
N ILE A 150 3.54 0.56 5.05
CA ILE A 150 2.75 0.93 6.23
C ILE A 150 1.25 0.74 6.00
N GLY A 151 0.76 0.99 4.78
CA GLY A 151 -0.61 0.70 4.39
C GLY A 151 -0.94 -0.80 4.48
N LEU A 152 -0.08 -1.68 3.96
CA LEU A 152 -0.24 -3.13 4.10
C LEU A 152 -0.25 -3.58 5.57
N VAL A 153 0.60 -3.01 6.41
CA VAL A 153 0.65 -3.28 7.85
C VAL A 153 -0.63 -2.78 8.53
N PHE A 154 -1.08 -1.56 8.22
CA PHE A 154 -2.29 -0.96 8.78
C PHE A 154 -3.56 -1.75 8.41
N TRP A 155 -3.71 -2.14 7.14
CA TRP A 155 -4.88 -2.86 6.66
C TRP A 155 -4.88 -4.36 7.03
N TRP A 156 -3.73 -4.93 7.41
CA TRP A 156 -3.64 -6.35 7.74
C TRP A 156 -4.61 -6.80 8.83
N PRO A 157 -4.66 -6.17 10.04
CA PRO A 157 -5.58 -6.59 11.11
C PRO A 157 -7.06 -6.37 10.77
N VAL A 158 -7.36 -5.53 9.78
CA VAL A 158 -8.72 -5.29 9.31
C VAL A 158 -9.20 -6.42 8.40
N VAL A 159 -8.33 -6.87 7.49
CA VAL A 159 -8.68 -7.83 6.43
C VAL A 159 -8.40 -9.27 6.83
N SER A 160 -7.45 -9.52 7.74
CA SER A 160 -6.97 -10.85 8.09
C SER A 160 -7.31 -11.24 9.52
N ASP A 161 -7.70 -12.50 9.72
CA ASP A 161 -7.90 -13.08 11.06
C ASP A 161 -6.61 -13.70 11.62
N THR A 162 -5.52 -13.69 10.87
CA THR A 162 -4.23 -14.26 11.26
C THR A 162 -3.12 -13.23 11.17
N PRO A 163 -2.20 -13.16 12.14
CA PRO A 163 -2.13 -13.93 13.37
C PRO A 163 -3.07 -13.42 14.47
N HIS A 164 -3.78 -12.32 14.29
CA HIS A 164 -4.64 -11.66 15.28
C HIS A 164 -6.05 -11.47 14.73
N ALA A 165 -7.01 -12.21 15.26
CA ALA A 165 -8.42 -12.03 14.92
C ALA A 165 -9.02 -10.86 15.72
N LEU A 166 -9.66 -9.91 15.02
CA LEU A 166 -10.40 -8.82 15.61
C LEU A 166 -11.91 -9.01 15.42
N SER A 167 -12.69 -8.66 16.44
CA SER A 167 -14.14 -8.56 16.29
C SER A 167 -14.52 -7.36 15.39
N ALA A 168 -15.69 -7.41 14.78
CA ALA A 168 -16.15 -6.35 13.88
C ALA A 168 -16.17 -4.96 14.54
N PRO A 169 -16.66 -4.77 15.78
CA PRO A 169 -16.60 -3.46 16.45
C PRO A 169 -15.17 -2.93 16.63
N VAL A 170 -14.22 -3.82 16.95
CA VAL A 170 -12.81 -3.43 17.13
C VAL A 170 -12.19 -3.03 15.78
N ARG A 171 -12.52 -3.70 14.68
CA ARG A 171 -12.07 -3.30 13.34
C ARG A 171 -12.60 -1.90 12.96
N ILE A 172 -13.87 -1.62 13.24
CA ILE A 172 -14.49 -0.31 13.00
C ILE A 172 -13.80 0.77 13.83
N ALA A 173 -13.60 0.53 15.14
CA ALA A 173 -12.91 1.47 16.03
C ALA A 173 -11.46 1.73 15.59
N TYR A 174 -10.75 0.68 15.18
CA TYR A 174 -9.39 0.76 14.66
C TYR A 174 -9.31 1.62 13.39
N LEU A 175 -10.19 1.38 12.41
CA LEU A 175 -10.27 2.19 11.19
C LEU A 175 -10.65 3.64 11.50
N GLY A 176 -11.67 3.83 12.38
CA GLY A 176 -12.07 5.15 12.81
C GLY A 176 -10.93 5.93 13.47
N ALA A 177 -10.16 5.29 14.35
CA ALA A 177 -8.97 5.90 14.95
C ALA A 177 -7.89 6.20 13.89
N GLY A 178 -7.63 5.28 12.97
CA GLY A 178 -6.66 5.49 11.89
C GLY A 178 -6.99 6.70 11.03
N PHE A 179 -8.20 6.80 10.53
CA PHE A 179 -8.62 7.90 9.64
C PHE A 179 -8.93 9.22 10.36
N ALA A 180 -9.31 9.18 11.64
CA ALA A 180 -9.55 10.42 12.40
C ALA A 180 -8.24 11.07 12.87
N LEU A 181 -7.17 10.29 12.97
CA LEU A 181 -5.88 10.75 13.48
C LEU A 181 -4.83 10.94 12.37
N SER A 182 -5.08 10.52 11.14
CA SER A 182 -4.23 10.81 9.98
C SER A 182 -4.77 11.99 9.17
#